data_e97a4d7d21425da3be40890910a9f6c8
#
_entry.id   e97a4d7d21425da3be40890910a9f6c8
#
_cell.length_a   1.000
_cell.length_b   1.000
_cell.length_c   1.000
_cell.angle_alpha   90.00
_cell.angle_beta   90.00
_cell.angle_gamma   90.00
#
_symmetry.space_group_name_H-M   'P 1'
#
loop_
_entity.id
_entity.type
_entity.pdbx_description
1 polymer ?
#
loop_
_entity_poly.entity_id
_entity_poly.type
_entity_poly.pdbx_seq_one_letter_code
_entity_poly.pdbx_strand_id
1 'polypeptide(L)'
;FEFETPDHSPHQLIDRKGINAGYNSPVLSNVNFRLSDGDRIGLLGRNGTGKTTLMKTLAAELPPLQGTYTGDSKLRIGYFAQQQLELLNPQWSPLDHLTDLSQTQTDRSLRTFLGRFGFSGDAATEPVSVRSGGERARLVLALIVYRKPNLLLLDEPTNHLDIQMRESISFALQSYSGCLIVVAHDRHLLRLVTDELWLIDDGSLRRFEGDLDDYVVWLRQRQKGTGKPMESQTDKQSKEDKDIGAKDEQKGRRSKSTRQERAKQRVKVKPLRDNLNRIEKEIDKATEVRLRLDQELANPEIYNEANRDQLRELLFDQARNAQLHQELESRWLEASELLEQADVSTQ
;
A
#
# COMPACT_ATOMS: atom_id res chain seq x y z
N PHE A 1 -12.13 -0.31 -18.02
CA PHE A 1 -12.14 1.17 -18.01
C PHE A 1 -10.72 1.70 -18.15
N GLU A 2 -10.59 2.95 -18.54
CA GLU A 2 -9.29 3.60 -18.74
C GLU A 2 -9.29 4.92 -17.99
N PHE A 3 -8.14 5.30 -17.42
CA PHE A 3 -7.92 6.64 -16.92
C PHE A 3 -7.65 7.55 -18.12
N GLU A 4 -8.49 8.54 -18.33
CA GLU A 4 -8.24 9.54 -19.35
C GLU A 4 -7.01 10.38 -18.94
N THR A 5 -6.14 10.62 -19.92
CA THR A 5 -4.95 11.46 -19.73
C THR A 5 -5.36 12.89 -19.34
N PRO A 6 -4.73 13.50 -18.34
CA PRO A 6 -4.99 14.89 -18.00
C PRO A 6 -4.64 15.80 -19.20
N ASP A 7 -5.51 16.75 -19.52
CA ASP A 7 -5.32 17.65 -20.68
C ASP A 7 -4.03 18.50 -20.58
N HIS A 8 -3.59 18.80 -19.35
CA HIS A 8 -2.34 19.51 -19.05
C HIS A 8 -1.82 19.05 -17.69
N SER A 9 -0.62 18.49 -17.67
CA SER A 9 0.09 18.15 -16.44
C SER A 9 1.34 19.03 -16.33
N PRO A 10 1.51 19.78 -15.22
CA PRO A 10 2.74 20.52 -14.98
C PRO A 10 3.87 19.53 -14.69
N HIS A 11 5.07 19.82 -15.17
CA HIS A 11 6.23 18.93 -15.01
C HIS A 11 6.55 18.65 -13.54
N GLN A 12 6.39 19.66 -12.66
CA GLN A 12 6.52 19.53 -11.21
C GLN A 12 5.15 19.77 -10.57
N LEU A 13 4.61 18.73 -9.94
CA LEU A 13 3.29 18.76 -9.30
C LEU A 13 3.37 19.32 -7.89
N ILE A 14 4.28 18.80 -7.07
CA ILE A 14 4.43 19.12 -5.65
C ILE A 14 5.91 19.19 -5.29
N ASP A 15 6.31 20.20 -4.53
CA ASP A 15 7.59 20.26 -3.80
C ASP A 15 7.28 20.53 -2.32
N ARG A 16 7.72 19.64 -1.44
CA ARG A 16 7.50 19.70 0.00
C ARG A 16 8.81 19.63 0.74
N LYS A 17 9.04 20.58 1.66
CA LYS A 17 10.26 20.64 2.47
C LYS A 17 9.94 20.83 3.93
N GLY A 18 10.59 20.01 4.77
CA GLY A 18 10.47 20.07 6.23
C GLY A 18 9.05 19.83 6.73
N ILE A 19 8.27 19.00 6.05
CA ILE A 19 6.88 18.76 6.42
C ILE A 19 6.82 17.91 7.69
N ASN A 20 6.12 18.43 8.69
CA ASN A 20 5.65 17.65 9.83
C ASN A 20 4.16 17.41 9.66
N ALA A 21 3.78 16.13 9.50
CA ALA A 21 2.40 15.73 9.31
C ALA A 21 1.90 14.92 10.51
N GLY A 22 0.68 15.19 10.94
CA GLY A 22 0.06 14.53 12.10
C GLY A 22 -1.21 15.26 12.52
N TYR A 23 -1.79 14.84 13.63
CA TYR A 23 -3.02 15.42 14.17
C TYR A 23 -2.68 16.39 15.31
N ASN A 24 -2.59 15.91 16.57
CA ASN A 24 -2.21 16.73 17.73
C ASN A 24 -0.69 16.72 17.95
N SER A 25 0.00 15.73 17.40
CA SER A 25 1.45 15.58 17.45
C SER A 25 1.93 15.07 16.08
N PRO A 26 3.19 15.35 15.70
CA PRO A 26 3.73 14.87 14.44
C PRO A 26 3.85 13.34 14.46
N VAL A 27 3.23 12.70 13.46
CA VAL A 27 3.40 11.28 13.13
C VAL A 27 4.57 11.12 12.16
N LEU A 28 4.74 12.11 11.27
CA LEU A 28 5.83 12.22 10.33
C LEU A 28 6.56 13.54 10.58
N SER A 29 7.90 13.50 10.61
CA SER A 29 8.73 14.64 10.93
C SER A 29 9.77 14.89 9.84
N ASN A 30 9.96 16.16 9.48
CA ASN A 30 10.97 16.62 8.53
C ASN A 30 10.94 15.89 7.18
N VAL A 31 9.74 15.62 6.68
CA VAL A 31 9.55 14.91 5.41
C VAL A 31 9.84 15.85 4.23
N ASN A 32 10.71 15.41 3.34
CA ASN A 32 11.08 16.14 2.13
C ASN A 32 10.81 15.24 0.93
N PHE A 33 10.06 15.73 -0.05
CA PHE A 33 9.82 15.01 -1.29
C PHE A 33 9.41 15.95 -2.41
N ARG A 34 9.65 15.49 -3.63
CA ARG A 34 9.20 16.12 -4.86
C ARG A 34 8.42 15.10 -5.66
N LEU A 35 7.31 15.54 -6.25
CA LEU A 35 6.48 14.75 -7.17
C LEU A 35 6.44 15.44 -8.52
N SER A 36 6.72 14.66 -9.54
CA SER A 36 6.70 15.08 -10.94
C SER A 36 5.60 14.32 -11.69
N ASP A 37 5.24 14.84 -12.84
CA ASP A 37 4.32 14.14 -13.74
C ASP A 37 4.92 12.80 -14.18
N GLY A 38 4.11 11.75 -14.17
CA GLY A 38 4.53 10.40 -14.51
C GLY A 38 5.24 9.61 -13.39
N ASP A 39 5.51 10.21 -12.21
CA ASP A 39 6.07 9.46 -11.08
C ASP A 39 5.13 8.34 -10.64
N ARG A 40 5.66 7.14 -10.40
CA ARG A 40 4.93 5.94 -9.98
C ARG A 40 5.51 5.36 -8.72
N ILE A 41 4.88 5.65 -7.59
CA ILE A 41 5.46 5.42 -6.26
C ILE A 41 4.62 4.42 -5.47
N GLY A 42 5.24 3.34 -5.01
CA GLY A 42 4.69 2.43 -4.00
C GLY A 42 5.08 2.88 -2.60
N LEU A 43 4.10 3.20 -1.76
CA LEU A 43 4.36 3.65 -0.40
C LEU A 43 4.31 2.48 0.57
N LEU A 44 5.47 2.13 1.11
CA LEU A 44 5.69 1.03 2.04
C LEU A 44 5.77 1.51 3.49
N GLY A 45 5.52 0.62 4.41
CA GLY A 45 5.63 0.87 5.85
C GLY A 45 4.67 -0.01 6.64
N ARG A 46 4.99 -0.24 7.91
CA ARG A 46 4.14 -0.99 8.84
C ARG A 46 2.82 -0.25 9.10
N ASN A 47 1.83 -0.95 9.64
CA ASN A 47 0.59 -0.30 10.05
C ASN A 47 0.86 0.71 11.18
N GLY A 48 0.19 1.85 11.11
CA GLY A 48 0.38 2.93 12.08
C GLY A 48 1.62 3.80 11.88
N THR A 49 2.48 3.54 10.88
CA THR A 49 3.69 4.37 10.62
C THR A 49 3.40 5.73 10.01
N GLY A 50 2.14 6.00 9.58
CA GLY A 50 1.77 7.29 9.02
C GLY A 50 1.53 7.30 7.51
N LYS A 51 1.36 6.13 6.85
CA LYS A 51 1.03 6.05 5.42
C LYS A 51 -0.21 6.88 5.07
N THR A 52 -1.34 6.59 5.72
CA THR A 52 -2.59 7.33 5.53
C THR A 52 -2.46 8.81 5.93
N THR A 53 -1.65 9.13 6.95
CA THR A 53 -1.36 10.52 7.33
C THR A 53 -0.66 11.26 6.21
N LEU A 54 0.35 10.65 5.56
CA LEU A 54 1.01 11.23 4.40
C LEU A 54 0.04 11.40 3.24
N MET A 55 -0.76 10.37 2.92
CA MET A 55 -1.76 10.41 1.85
C MET A 55 -2.78 11.53 2.05
N LYS A 56 -3.33 11.68 3.26
CA LYS A 56 -4.26 12.78 3.59
C LYS A 56 -3.58 14.15 3.52
N THR A 57 -2.32 14.25 3.91
CA THR A 57 -1.56 15.52 3.79
C THR A 57 -1.30 15.88 2.33
N LEU A 58 -1.02 14.89 1.48
CA LEU A 58 -0.90 15.06 0.03
C LEU A 58 -2.22 15.46 -0.61
N ALA A 59 -3.31 14.82 -0.20
CA ALA A 59 -4.68 15.11 -0.67
C ALA A 59 -5.21 16.48 -0.19
N ALA A 60 -4.46 17.21 0.63
CA ALA A 60 -4.88 18.43 1.30
C ALA A 60 -6.09 18.27 2.26
N GLU A 61 -6.41 17.03 2.65
CA GLU A 61 -7.42 16.73 3.68
C GLU A 61 -6.89 16.97 5.10
N LEU A 62 -5.58 16.84 5.29
CA LEU A 62 -4.89 17.08 6.56
C LEU A 62 -3.83 18.18 6.37
N PRO A 63 -4.00 19.37 6.96
CA PRO A 63 -2.98 20.41 6.87
C PRO A 63 -1.71 19.97 7.60
N PRO A 64 -0.51 20.26 7.06
CA PRO A 64 0.73 19.96 7.76
C PRO A 64 0.85 20.83 9.02
N LEU A 65 1.42 20.25 10.08
CA LEU A 65 1.69 20.98 11.33
C LEU A 65 2.81 22.02 11.16
N GLN A 66 3.79 21.72 10.31
CA GLN A 66 4.90 22.59 9.94
C GLN A 66 5.39 22.27 8.52
N GLY A 67 6.13 23.21 7.94
CA GLY A 67 6.76 23.06 6.63
C GLY A 67 6.13 23.94 5.57
N THR A 68 6.74 23.97 4.38
CA THR A 68 6.28 24.76 3.24
C THR A 68 5.61 23.86 2.19
N TYR A 69 4.53 24.37 1.64
CA TYR A 69 3.82 23.75 0.52
C TYR A 69 3.92 24.62 -0.72
N THR A 70 4.46 24.05 -1.77
CA THR A 70 4.37 24.63 -3.11
C THR A 70 3.72 23.57 -4.01
N GLY A 71 2.52 23.83 -4.44
CA GLY A 71 1.80 23.02 -5.42
C GLY A 71 1.45 23.88 -6.63
N ASP A 72 1.41 23.28 -7.80
CA ASP A 72 0.98 23.98 -9.00
C ASP A 72 -0.52 24.33 -8.92
N SER A 73 -0.91 25.47 -9.46
CA SER A 73 -2.32 25.91 -9.50
C SER A 73 -3.22 25.01 -10.35
N LYS A 74 -2.64 24.21 -11.23
CA LYS A 74 -3.34 23.23 -12.08
C LYS A 74 -3.36 21.82 -11.50
N LEU A 75 -2.88 21.66 -10.26
CA LEU A 75 -2.89 20.36 -9.59
C LEU A 75 -4.32 19.90 -9.32
N ARG A 76 -4.67 18.74 -9.88
CA ARG A 76 -5.94 18.04 -9.66
C ARG A 76 -5.64 16.70 -8.98
N ILE A 77 -6.03 16.58 -7.73
CA ILE A 77 -5.76 15.40 -6.92
C ILE A 77 -6.98 14.49 -6.95
N GLY A 78 -6.79 13.23 -7.32
CA GLY A 78 -7.72 12.14 -7.10
C GLY A 78 -7.26 11.34 -5.89
N TYR A 79 -8.04 11.30 -4.83
CA TYR A 79 -7.72 10.51 -3.66
C TYR A 79 -8.76 9.42 -3.48
N PHE A 80 -8.31 8.17 -3.43
CA PHE A 80 -9.12 7.00 -3.11
C PHE A 80 -8.69 6.45 -1.75
N ALA A 81 -9.60 6.46 -0.80
CA ALA A 81 -9.44 5.85 0.52
C ALA A 81 -10.74 5.18 0.95
N GLN A 82 -10.63 4.19 1.83
CA GLN A 82 -11.81 3.47 2.34
C GLN A 82 -12.86 4.40 2.96
N GLN A 83 -12.45 5.47 3.62
CA GLN A 83 -13.35 6.46 4.20
C GLN A 83 -14.19 7.22 3.16
N GLN A 84 -13.75 7.29 1.91
CA GLN A 84 -14.51 7.97 0.85
C GLN A 84 -15.76 7.21 0.43
N LEU A 85 -15.85 5.91 0.72
CA LEU A 85 -17.08 5.13 0.55
C LEU A 85 -18.23 5.64 1.44
N GLU A 86 -17.88 6.21 2.60
CA GLU A 86 -18.85 6.77 3.56
C GLU A 86 -19.33 8.17 3.16
N LEU A 87 -18.59 8.84 2.25
CA LEU A 87 -18.97 10.17 1.74
C LEU A 87 -20.00 10.13 0.63
N LEU A 88 -20.27 8.94 0.07
CA LEU A 88 -21.34 8.78 -0.91
C LEU A 88 -22.69 9.04 -0.25
N ASN A 89 -23.54 9.87 -0.90
CA ASN A 89 -24.90 10.03 -0.44
C ASN A 89 -25.68 8.74 -0.68
N PRO A 90 -26.17 8.04 0.35
CA PRO A 90 -26.81 6.74 0.20
C PRO A 90 -28.15 6.79 -0.58
N GLN A 91 -28.78 7.97 -0.65
CA GLN A 91 -30.05 8.16 -1.36
C GLN A 91 -29.84 8.51 -2.85
N TRP A 92 -28.62 8.90 -3.24
CA TRP A 92 -28.31 9.21 -4.63
C TRP A 92 -27.94 7.96 -5.41
N SER A 93 -28.29 7.98 -6.69
CA SER A 93 -27.80 6.99 -7.64
C SER A 93 -26.38 7.30 -8.12
N PRO A 94 -25.68 6.36 -8.77
CA PRO A 94 -24.42 6.64 -9.47
C PRO A 94 -24.51 7.81 -10.44
N LEU A 95 -25.64 7.91 -11.14
CA LEU A 95 -25.91 9.00 -12.09
C LEU A 95 -26.04 10.35 -11.39
N ASP A 96 -26.76 10.41 -10.26
CA ASP A 96 -26.89 11.65 -9.48
C ASP A 96 -25.55 12.17 -8.99
N HIS A 97 -24.69 11.28 -8.46
CA HIS A 97 -23.34 11.64 -8.02
C HIS A 97 -22.49 12.21 -9.17
N LEU A 98 -22.61 11.62 -10.37
CA LEU A 98 -21.86 12.08 -11.51
C LEU A 98 -22.43 13.38 -12.10
N THR A 99 -23.75 13.55 -12.05
CA THR A 99 -24.45 14.77 -12.48
C THR A 99 -24.06 15.97 -11.61
N ASP A 100 -23.95 15.77 -10.30
CA ASP A 100 -23.49 16.80 -9.35
C ASP A 100 -22.06 17.29 -9.66
N LEU A 101 -21.20 16.38 -10.12
CA LEU A 101 -19.82 16.71 -10.55
C LEU A 101 -19.77 17.37 -11.92
N SER A 102 -20.78 17.16 -12.76
CA SER A 102 -20.81 17.54 -14.17
C SER A 102 -21.83 18.61 -14.45
N GLN A 103 -21.41 19.85 -14.57
CA GLN A 103 -22.31 20.97 -14.88
C GLN A 103 -22.71 21.09 -16.36
N THR A 104 -22.03 20.37 -17.27
CA THR A 104 -22.14 20.61 -18.74
C THR A 104 -22.41 19.37 -19.57
N GLN A 105 -22.33 18.18 -19.02
CA GLN A 105 -22.47 16.92 -19.78
C GLN A 105 -23.91 16.46 -19.88
N THR A 106 -24.23 15.78 -20.99
CA THR A 106 -25.57 15.21 -21.20
C THR A 106 -25.76 13.91 -20.40
N ASP A 107 -26.98 13.63 -19.97
CA ASP A 107 -27.34 12.38 -19.29
C ASP A 107 -26.82 11.13 -20.04
N ARG A 108 -26.91 11.14 -21.38
CA ARG A 108 -26.42 10.05 -22.21
C ARG A 108 -24.90 9.82 -22.09
N SER A 109 -24.11 10.91 -22.05
CA SER A 109 -22.65 10.80 -21.93
C SER A 109 -22.25 10.28 -20.54
N LEU A 110 -22.94 10.73 -19.49
CA LEU A 110 -22.73 10.28 -18.13
C LEU A 110 -23.06 8.78 -17.95
N ARG A 111 -24.18 8.32 -18.53
CA ARG A 111 -24.52 6.88 -18.53
C ARG A 111 -23.53 6.04 -19.30
N THR A 112 -23.03 6.54 -20.43
CA THR A 112 -21.98 5.85 -21.21
C THR A 112 -20.69 5.73 -20.41
N PHE A 113 -20.31 6.79 -19.68
CA PHE A 113 -19.16 6.76 -18.79
C PHE A 113 -19.35 5.76 -17.65
N LEU A 114 -20.50 5.81 -16.94
CA LEU A 114 -20.83 4.89 -15.85
C LEU A 114 -20.85 3.41 -16.31
N GLY A 115 -21.31 3.17 -17.54
CA GLY A 115 -21.33 1.84 -18.15
C GLY A 115 -19.92 1.19 -18.22
N ARG A 116 -18.86 1.99 -18.40
CA ARG A 116 -17.46 1.51 -18.38
C ARG A 116 -17.06 0.97 -17.00
N PHE A 117 -17.72 1.45 -15.94
CA PHE A 117 -17.51 1.00 -14.56
C PHE A 117 -18.56 -0.03 -14.10
N GLY A 118 -19.34 -0.59 -15.03
CA GLY A 118 -20.32 -1.63 -14.74
C GLY A 118 -21.66 -1.11 -14.19
N PHE A 119 -21.94 0.21 -14.31
CA PHE A 119 -23.24 0.81 -13.94
C PHE A 119 -24.04 1.07 -15.21
N SER A 120 -24.74 0.05 -15.71
CA SER A 120 -25.60 0.13 -16.89
C SER A 120 -27.08 -0.07 -16.54
N GLY A 121 -27.99 0.51 -17.32
CA GLY A 121 -29.45 0.37 -17.13
C GLY A 121 -29.88 0.87 -15.74
N ASP A 122 -30.63 0.04 -15.01
CA ASP A 122 -31.14 0.35 -13.67
C ASP A 122 -30.02 0.55 -12.65
N ALA A 123 -28.87 -0.14 -12.85
CA ALA A 123 -27.71 0.02 -11.99
C ALA A 123 -27.17 1.45 -11.94
N ALA A 124 -27.41 2.27 -12.96
CA ALA A 124 -27.01 3.67 -12.97
C ALA A 124 -27.96 4.59 -12.18
N THR A 125 -29.19 4.18 -11.98
CA THR A 125 -30.27 5.02 -11.41
C THR A 125 -30.81 4.56 -10.05
N GLU A 126 -30.44 3.34 -9.62
CA GLU A 126 -30.80 2.87 -8.28
C GLU A 126 -29.91 3.52 -7.20
N PRO A 127 -30.47 3.79 -6.00
CA PRO A 127 -29.72 4.41 -4.90
C PRO A 127 -28.48 3.60 -4.50
N VAL A 128 -27.43 4.31 -4.07
CA VAL A 128 -26.17 3.70 -3.59
C VAL A 128 -26.37 2.88 -2.32
N SER A 129 -27.43 3.15 -1.53
CA SER A 129 -27.75 2.40 -0.30
C SER A 129 -27.92 0.90 -0.52
N VAL A 130 -28.43 0.49 -1.70
CA VAL A 130 -28.64 -0.93 -2.04
C VAL A 130 -27.40 -1.62 -2.61
N ARG A 131 -26.31 -0.89 -2.80
CA ARG A 131 -25.09 -1.39 -3.42
C ARG A 131 -24.16 -2.08 -2.41
N SER A 132 -23.47 -3.12 -2.89
CA SER A 132 -22.41 -3.78 -2.15
C SER A 132 -21.20 -2.84 -1.90
N GLY A 133 -20.33 -3.19 -0.94
CA GLY A 133 -19.12 -2.44 -0.68
C GLY A 133 -18.21 -2.32 -1.91
N GLY A 134 -18.07 -3.39 -2.69
CA GLY A 134 -17.30 -3.40 -3.94
C GLY A 134 -17.88 -2.49 -5.02
N GLU A 135 -19.22 -2.45 -5.18
CA GLU A 135 -19.87 -1.54 -6.11
C GLU A 135 -19.70 -0.07 -5.70
N ARG A 136 -19.78 0.22 -4.38
CA ARG A 136 -19.49 1.58 -3.88
C ARG A 136 -18.05 1.99 -4.13
N ALA A 137 -17.08 1.10 -3.90
CA ALA A 137 -15.68 1.36 -4.21
C ALA A 137 -15.46 1.66 -5.70
N ARG A 138 -16.12 0.90 -6.57
CA ARG A 138 -16.14 1.10 -8.02
C ARG A 138 -16.71 2.46 -8.41
N LEU A 139 -17.81 2.86 -7.75
CA LEU A 139 -18.40 4.18 -7.97
C LEU A 139 -17.45 5.31 -7.57
N VAL A 140 -16.84 5.24 -6.36
CA VAL A 140 -15.87 6.24 -5.92
C VAL A 140 -14.72 6.36 -6.92
N LEU A 141 -14.22 5.23 -7.41
CA LEU A 141 -13.17 5.22 -8.43
C LEU A 141 -13.64 5.90 -9.73
N ALA A 142 -14.87 5.61 -10.18
CA ALA A 142 -15.45 6.26 -11.35
C ALA A 142 -15.52 7.79 -11.17
N LEU A 143 -15.96 8.27 -10.01
CA LEU A 143 -16.04 9.71 -9.71
C LEU A 143 -14.65 10.38 -9.70
N ILE A 144 -13.63 9.67 -9.19
CA ILE A 144 -12.25 10.15 -9.20
C ILE A 144 -11.72 10.25 -10.64
N VAL A 145 -11.90 9.19 -11.44
CA VAL A 145 -11.47 9.14 -12.84
C VAL A 145 -12.13 10.22 -13.67
N TYR A 146 -13.42 10.48 -13.43
CA TYR A 146 -14.18 11.51 -14.12
C TYR A 146 -13.58 12.91 -13.98
N ARG A 147 -12.94 13.21 -12.84
CA ARG A 147 -12.27 14.49 -12.59
C ARG A 147 -10.94 14.66 -13.31
N LYS A 148 -10.45 13.63 -14.03
CA LYS A 148 -9.18 13.62 -14.75
C LYS A 148 -8.03 14.16 -13.90
N PRO A 149 -7.71 13.50 -12.75
CA PRO A 149 -6.63 13.94 -11.88
C PRO A 149 -5.28 13.85 -12.59
N ASN A 150 -4.33 14.72 -12.23
CA ASN A 150 -2.93 14.61 -12.61
C ASN A 150 -2.04 14.04 -11.49
N LEU A 151 -2.57 13.98 -10.28
CA LEU A 151 -2.01 13.23 -9.15
C LEU A 151 -3.08 12.27 -8.60
N LEU A 152 -2.80 10.97 -8.66
CA LEU A 152 -3.68 9.93 -8.16
C LEU A 152 -3.08 9.29 -6.92
N LEU A 153 -3.80 9.36 -5.81
CA LEU A 153 -3.45 8.80 -4.53
C LEU A 153 -4.40 7.65 -4.22
N LEU A 154 -3.86 6.44 -4.06
CA LEU A 154 -4.67 5.24 -3.81
C LEU A 154 -4.25 4.60 -2.48
N ASP A 155 -5.15 4.60 -1.50
CA ASP A 155 -4.95 3.95 -0.20
C ASP A 155 -5.80 2.68 -0.15
N GLU A 156 -5.15 1.51 -0.31
CA GLU A 156 -5.73 0.18 -0.37
C GLU A 156 -6.86 0.02 -1.42
N PRO A 157 -6.60 0.33 -2.70
CA PRO A 157 -7.64 0.39 -3.72
C PRO A 157 -8.25 -0.96 -4.10
N THR A 158 -7.59 -2.06 -3.78
CA THR A 158 -8.04 -3.43 -4.09
C THR A 158 -8.83 -4.09 -2.98
N ASN A 159 -8.90 -3.47 -1.80
CA ASN A 159 -9.68 -4.00 -0.69
C ASN A 159 -11.19 -4.03 -1.05
N HIS A 160 -11.83 -5.13 -0.72
CA HIS A 160 -13.26 -5.38 -0.97
C HIS A 160 -13.66 -5.52 -2.45
N LEU A 161 -12.69 -5.55 -3.39
CA LEU A 161 -12.96 -5.77 -4.80
C LEU A 161 -12.84 -7.26 -5.16
N ASP A 162 -13.69 -7.69 -6.10
CA ASP A 162 -13.57 -9.00 -6.71
C ASP A 162 -12.34 -9.09 -7.65
N ILE A 163 -11.94 -10.31 -8.01
CA ILE A 163 -10.74 -10.57 -8.79
C ILE A 163 -10.78 -9.85 -10.15
N GLN A 164 -11.92 -9.86 -10.84
CA GLN A 164 -12.06 -9.22 -12.15
C GLN A 164 -11.88 -7.70 -12.06
N MET A 165 -12.38 -7.09 -10.99
CA MET A 165 -12.23 -5.66 -10.75
C MET A 165 -10.80 -5.29 -10.36
N ARG A 166 -10.11 -6.11 -9.56
CA ARG A 166 -8.68 -5.92 -9.24
C ARG A 166 -7.81 -5.91 -10.51
N GLU A 167 -8.04 -6.87 -11.40
CA GLU A 167 -7.36 -6.90 -12.70
C GLU A 167 -7.67 -5.67 -13.54
N SER A 168 -8.95 -5.29 -13.63
CA SER A 168 -9.38 -4.10 -14.40
C SER A 168 -8.73 -2.82 -13.89
N ILE A 169 -8.62 -2.62 -12.57
CA ILE A 169 -7.93 -1.49 -11.96
C ILE A 169 -6.43 -1.55 -12.28
N SER A 170 -5.80 -2.71 -12.15
CA SER A 170 -4.37 -2.88 -12.44
C SER A 170 -4.04 -2.47 -13.87
N PHE A 171 -4.83 -2.93 -14.85
CA PHE A 171 -4.66 -2.54 -16.25
C PHE A 171 -4.89 -1.04 -16.48
N ALA A 172 -5.94 -0.48 -15.86
CA ALA A 172 -6.23 0.94 -16.00
C ALA A 172 -5.13 1.82 -15.40
N LEU A 173 -4.55 1.42 -14.26
CA LEU A 173 -3.44 2.13 -13.63
C LEU A 173 -2.14 2.03 -14.42
N GLN A 174 -1.90 0.93 -15.15
CA GLN A 174 -0.74 0.83 -16.04
C GLN A 174 -0.77 1.86 -17.15
N SER A 175 -1.96 2.14 -17.71
CA SER A 175 -2.13 3.12 -18.79
C SER A 175 -2.25 4.57 -18.30
N TYR A 176 -2.37 4.80 -16.99
CA TYR A 176 -2.44 6.13 -16.41
C TYR A 176 -1.10 6.86 -16.55
N SER A 177 -1.11 8.05 -17.16
CA SER A 177 0.11 8.81 -17.48
C SER A 177 0.48 9.87 -16.43
N GLY A 178 -0.41 10.20 -15.49
CA GLY A 178 -0.13 11.15 -14.40
C GLY A 178 0.70 10.54 -13.28
N CYS A 179 0.96 11.35 -12.25
CA CYS A 179 1.65 10.89 -11.04
C CYS A 179 0.75 9.97 -10.20
N LEU A 180 1.29 8.83 -9.78
CA LEU A 180 0.60 7.80 -9.03
C LEU A 180 1.34 7.50 -7.71
N ILE A 181 0.62 7.55 -6.59
CA ILE A 181 1.11 7.02 -5.31
C ILE A 181 0.12 5.97 -4.82
N VAL A 182 0.62 4.76 -4.55
CA VAL A 182 -0.20 3.62 -4.14
C VAL A 182 0.29 3.08 -2.80
N VAL A 183 -0.63 2.92 -1.87
CA VAL A 183 -0.50 2.05 -0.70
C VAL A 183 -1.32 0.82 -0.98
N ALA A 184 -0.73 -0.35 -1.00
CA ALA A 184 -1.46 -1.60 -1.18
C ALA A 184 -0.73 -2.76 -0.48
N HIS A 185 -1.52 -3.74 0.00
CA HIS A 185 -1.02 -5.03 0.43
C HIS A 185 -0.86 -5.99 -0.74
N ASP A 186 -1.53 -5.71 -1.85
CA ASP A 186 -1.42 -6.45 -3.10
C ASP A 186 -0.08 -6.15 -3.79
N ARG A 187 0.87 -7.06 -3.62
CA ARG A 187 2.23 -6.95 -4.20
C ARG A 187 2.21 -7.06 -5.72
N HIS A 188 1.25 -7.81 -6.27
CA HIS A 188 1.10 -7.90 -7.71
C HIS A 188 0.73 -6.54 -8.31
N LEU A 189 -0.23 -5.85 -7.69
CA LEU A 189 -0.58 -4.48 -8.07
C LEU A 189 0.64 -3.56 -7.99
N LEU A 190 1.36 -3.55 -6.85
CA LEU A 190 2.54 -2.68 -6.69
C LEU A 190 3.60 -2.95 -7.76
N ARG A 191 3.94 -4.23 -8.04
CA ARG A 191 4.91 -4.59 -9.10
C ARG A 191 4.50 -4.13 -10.49
N LEU A 192 3.19 -4.10 -10.77
CA LEU A 192 2.67 -3.72 -12.08
C LEU A 192 2.62 -2.21 -12.31
N VAL A 193 2.42 -1.42 -11.25
CA VAL A 193 2.05 -0.02 -11.40
C VAL A 193 3.06 0.96 -10.80
N THR A 194 4.11 0.50 -10.11
CA THR A 194 5.10 1.39 -9.46
C THR A 194 6.51 1.13 -9.96
N ASP A 195 7.28 2.22 -10.13
CA ASP A 195 8.68 2.22 -10.55
C ASP A 195 9.62 2.49 -9.37
N GLU A 196 9.11 3.17 -8.34
CA GLU A 196 9.85 3.53 -7.13
C GLU A 196 9.12 3.09 -5.88
N LEU A 197 9.89 2.72 -4.86
CA LEU A 197 9.37 2.36 -3.55
C LEU A 197 9.82 3.40 -2.52
N TRP A 198 8.88 3.94 -1.77
CA TRP A 198 9.15 4.83 -0.64
C TRP A 198 8.76 4.14 0.66
N LEU A 199 9.60 4.25 1.67
CA LEU A 199 9.39 3.63 2.98
C LEU A 199 9.15 4.69 4.05
N ILE A 200 8.05 4.52 4.77
CA ILE A 200 7.81 5.23 6.03
C ILE A 200 8.23 4.32 7.19
N ASP A 201 9.21 4.78 7.96
CA ASP A 201 9.71 4.10 9.15
C ASP A 201 10.15 5.11 10.20
N ASP A 202 9.78 4.87 11.47
CA ASP A 202 10.11 5.73 12.62
C ASP A 202 9.83 7.23 12.38
N GLY A 203 8.67 7.53 11.75
CA GLY A 203 8.24 8.92 11.48
C GLY A 203 8.99 9.63 10.36
N SER A 204 9.84 8.94 9.62
CA SER A 204 10.59 9.46 8.47
C SER A 204 10.15 8.84 7.16
N LEU A 205 10.26 9.58 6.06
CA LEU A 205 10.04 9.11 4.70
C LEU A 205 11.38 9.02 3.98
N ARG A 206 11.65 7.89 3.36
CA ARG A 206 12.86 7.69 2.53
C ARG A 206 12.58 6.82 1.33
N ARG A 207 13.38 6.95 0.28
CA ARG A 207 13.38 6.00 -0.83
C ARG A 207 13.87 4.64 -0.32
N PHE A 208 13.20 3.57 -0.71
CA PHE A 208 13.61 2.20 -0.42
C PHE A 208 14.49 1.69 -1.56
N GLU A 209 15.75 1.37 -1.25
CA GLU A 209 16.68 0.81 -2.20
C GLU A 209 16.54 -0.72 -2.17
N GLY A 210 15.77 -1.25 -3.09
CA GLY A 210 15.44 -2.66 -3.21
C GLY A 210 14.07 -2.88 -3.83
N ASP A 211 13.74 -4.13 -4.02
CA ASP A 211 12.43 -4.54 -4.52
C ASP A 211 11.45 -4.90 -3.38
N LEU A 212 10.26 -5.39 -3.75
CA LEU A 212 9.25 -5.80 -2.77
C LEU A 212 9.67 -7.07 -2.00
N ASP A 213 10.56 -7.89 -2.55
CA ASP A 213 11.07 -9.07 -1.86
C ASP A 213 12.08 -8.66 -0.79
N ASP A 214 12.94 -7.69 -1.11
CA ASP A 214 13.85 -7.06 -0.14
C ASP A 214 13.08 -6.39 1.01
N TYR A 215 11.93 -5.78 0.70
CA TYR A 215 11.07 -5.19 1.72
C TYR A 215 10.54 -6.24 2.71
N VAL A 216 10.17 -7.44 2.25
CA VAL A 216 9.75 -8.52 3.15
C VAL A 216 10.90 -8.99 4.04
N VAL A 217 12.11 -9.12 3.49
CA VAL A 217 13.30 -9.45 4.28
C VAL A 217 13.54 -8.38 5.34
N TRP A 218 13.44 -7.10 4.96
CA TRP A 218 13.58 -5.97 5.87
C TRP A 218 12.53 -5.99 6.99
N LEU A 219 11.25 -6.26 6.67
CA LEU A 219 10.18 -6.40 7.66
C LEU A 219 10.46 -7.51 8.67
N ARG A 220 10.89 -8.68 8.20
CA ARG A 220 11.25 -9.82 9.06
C ARG A 220 12.41 -9.50 10.01
N GLN A 221 13.43 -8.82 9.52
CA GLN A 221 14.58 -8.40 10.34
C GLN A 221 14.16 -7.40 11.42
N ARG A 222 13.29 -6.45 11.08
CA ARG A 222 12.78 -5.45 12.01
C ARG A 222 11.91 -6.07 13.12
N GLN A 223 11.09 -7.07 12.79
CA GLN A 223 10.29 -7.79 13.77
C GLN A 223 11.14 -8.63 14.75
N LYS A 224 12.27 -9.19 14.31
CA LYS A 224 13.20 -9.96 15.16
C LYS A 224 14.07 -9.06 16.04
N GLY A 225 13.95 -7.76 15.97
CA GLY A 225 14.74 -6.81 16.77
C GLY A 225 16.22 -6.73 16.39
N THR A 226 16.61 -7.33 15.25
CA THR A 226 18.01 -7.36 14.76
C THR A 226 18.29 -6.30 13.68
N GLY A 227 17.32 -5.46 13.35
CA GLY A 227 17.45 -4.47 12.29
C GLY A 227 18.34 -3.30 12.69
N LYS A 228 19.61 -3.35 12.29
CA LYS A 228 20.42 -2.14 12.12
C LYS A 228 19.85 -1.34 10.94
N PRO A 229 19.83 0.00 10.96
CA PRO A 229 19.50 0.79 9.79
C PRO A 229 20.48 0.37 8.66
N MET A 230 19.96 0.19 7.46
CA MET A 230 20.75 0.05 6.25
C MET A 230 21.32 1.44 5.98
N GLU A 231 22.49 1.73 6.57
CA GLU A 231 23.23 2.97 6.36
C GLU A 231 23.78 2.94 4.93
N SER A 232 23.40 3.95 4.16
CA SER A 232 24.12 4.36 2.95
C SER A 232 25.60 4.51 3.27
N GLN A 233 26.44 3.80 2.52
CA GLN A 233 27.91 3.93 2.60
C GLN A 233 28.32 5.31 2.09
N THR A 234 28.37 6.29 2.97
CA THR A 234 29.26 7.45 2.84
C THR A 234 29.53 8.00 4.25
N ASP A 235 30.83 8.12 4.52
CA ASP A 235 31.47 8.78 5.64
C ASP A 235 31.69 7.98 6.94
N LYS A 236 32.82 7.27 6.92
CA LYS A 236 33.62 7.03 8.11
C LYS A 236 34.34 8.31 8.51
N GLN A 237 34.15 8.81 9.73
CA GLN A 237 35.24 9.21 10.62
C GLN A 237 34.79 9.74 11.98
N SER A 238 35.42 9.13 13.01
CA SER A 238 35.78 9.68 14.33
C SER A 238 34.70 9.93 15.38
N LYS A 239 34.76 9.38 16.48
CA LYS A 239 35.58 9.19 17.69
C LYS A 239 34.67 8.90 18.87
N GLU A 240 34.91 7.84 19.54
CA GLU A 240 35.34 7.63 20.93
C GLU A 240 34.80 8.51 22.06
N ASP A 241 34.40 7.78 23.10
CA ASP A 241 34.50 8.02 24.56
C ASP A 241 33.35 8.72 25.32
N LYS A 242 32.74 8.05 26.22
CA LYS A 242 32.87 7.87 27.69
C LYS A 242 31.52 7.55 28.35
N ASP A 243 31.35 6.46 28.90
CA ASP A 243 31.29 5.91 30.26
C ASP A 243 30.73 6.77 31.41
N ILE A 244 30.10 6.04 32.38
CA ILE A 244 29.64 6.42 33.76
C ILE A 244 28.12 6.72 33.83
N GLY A 245 27.22 5.86 34.28
CA GLY A 245 27.12 5.27 35.61
C GLY A 245 26.20 6.06 36.55
N ALA A 246 25.02 5.52 36.89
CA ALA A 246 24.49 5.52 38.24
C ALA A 246 23.10 4.87 38.32
N LYS A 247 23.01 3.97 39.25
CA LYS A 247 21.81 3.33 39.82
C LYS A 247 20.90 4.38 40.45
N ASP A 248 19.58 4.21 40.34
CA ASP A 248 18.79 4.30 41.56
C ASP A 248 17.49 3.47 41.50
N GLU A 249 17.20 2.82 42.58
CA GLU A 249 16.09 1.95 42.84
C GLU A 249 14.84 2.75 43.18
N GLN A 250 13.69 2.43 42.53
CA GLN A 250 12.41 2.57 43.18
C GLN A 250 11.43 1.44 42.75
N LYS A 251 11.36 0.41 43.56
CA LYS A 251 10.28 -0.59 43.59
C LYS A 251 8.98 0.05 44.05
N GLY A 252 8.11 0.42 43.09
CA GLY A 252 6.71 0.77 43.34
C GLY A 252 5.79 -0.43 43.03
N ARG A 253 4.99 -0.84 44.00
CA ARG A 253 3.99 -1.92 43.98
C ARG A 253 3.11 -1.83 42.71
N ARG A 254 3.38 -2.61 41.65
CA ARG A 254 2.48 -2.83 40.52
C ARG A 254 1.39 -3.83 40.92
N SER A 255 0.13 -3.38 40.84
CA SER A 255 -1.07 -4.09 41.28
C SER A 255 -1.26 -5.43 40.55
N LYS A 256 -1.85 -6.40 41.29
CA LYS A 256 -2.18 -7.75 40.76
C LYS A 256 -3.08 -7.74 39.52
N SER A 257 -3.87 -6.69 39.29
CA SER A 257 -4.75 -6.50 38.12
C SER A 257 -3.98 -6.38 36.80
N THR A 258 -2.90 -5.61 36.78
CA THR A 258 -2.04 -5.42 35.59
C THR A 258 -1.32 -6.72 35.16
N ARG A 259 -1.08 -7.64 36.12
CA ARG A 259 -0.45 -8.93 35.84
C ARG A 259 -1.42 -9.94 35.22
N GLN A 260 -2.69 -9.90 35.63
CA GLN A 260 -3.76 -10.73 35.05
C GLN A 260 -4.18 -10.28 33.66
N GLU A 261 -4.24 -8.96 33.40
CA GLU A 261 -4.51 -8.41 32.07
C GLU A 261 -3.41 -8.75 31.08
N ARG A 262 -2.13 -8.60 31.46
CA ARG A 262 -0.99 -9.03 30.64
C ARG A 262 -0.96 -10.53 30.37
N ALA A 263 -1.42 -11.35 31.30
CA ALA A 263 -1.52 -12.81 31.11
C ALA A 263 -2.64 -13.15 30.09
N LYS A 264 -3.81 -12.51 30.18
CA LYS A 264 -4.92 -12.69 29.22
C LYS A 264 -4.54 -12.22 27.81
N GLN A 265 -3.76 -11.15 27.69
CA GLN A 265 -3.28 -10.64 26.41
C GLN A 265 -2.24 -11.57 25.78
N ARG A 266 -1.29 -12.10 26.54
CA ARG A 266 -0.34 -13.12 26.05
C ARG A 266 -1.03 -14.34 25.46
N VAL A 267 -2.17 -14.74 26.02
CA VAL A 267 -2.98 -15.88 25.52
C VAL A 267 -3.62 -15.54 24.18
N LYS A 268 -4.00 -14.27 23.92
CA LYS A 268 -4.57 -13.84 22.63
C LYS A 268 -3.52 -13.65 21.54
N VAL A 269 -2.34 -13.15 21.90
CA VAL A 269 -1.25 -12.85 20.93
C VAL A 269 -0.48 -14.13 20.54
N LYS A 270 -0.39 -15.11 21.43
CA LYS A 270 0.34 -16.36 21.15
C LYS A 270 -0.13 -17.09 19.88
N PRO A 271 -1.46 -17.36 19.68
CA PRO A 271 -1.91 -18.07 18.48
C PRO A 271 -1.64 -17.29 17.19
N LEU A 272 -1.67 -15.94 17.22
CA LEU A 272 -1.33 -15.12 16.06
C LEU A 272 0.17 -15.23 15.72
N ARG A 273 1.03 -15.21 16.72
CA ARG A 273 2.48 -15.41 16.55
C ARG A 273 2.82 -16.83 16.07
N ASP A 274 2.14 -17.85 16.59
CA ASP A 274 2.33 -19.24 16.17
C ASP A 274 1.88 -19.43 14.70
N ASN A 275 0.78 -18.77 14.28
CA ASN A 275 0.32 -18.76 12.89
C ASN A 275 1.34 -18.07 11.95
N LEU A 276 1.84 -16.91 12.34
CA LEU A 276 2.88 -16.18 11.58
C LEU A 276 4.12 -17.05 11.38
N ASN A 277 4.64 -17.67 12.45
CA ASN A 277 5.80 -18.56 12.39
C ASN A 277 5.56 -19.79 11.49
N ARG A 278 4.31 -20.27 11.39
CA ARG A 278 3.97 -21.38 10.49
C ARG A 278 4.03 -20.94 9.04
N ILE A 279 3.43 -19.78 8.72
CA ILE A 279 3.45 -19.23 7.37
C ILE A 279 4.89 -18.92 6.96
N GLU A 280 5.73 -18.37 7.83
CA GLU A 280 7.16 -18.14 7.56
C GLU A 280 7.89 -19.43 7.14
N LYS A 281 7.66 -20.54 7.83
CA LYS A 281 8.26 -21.84 7.47
C LYS A 281 7.76 -22.37 6.13
N GLU A 282 6.51 -22.10 5.77
CA GLU A 282 5.95 -22.47 4.46
C GLU A 282 6.57 -21.63 3.33
N ILE A 283 6.81 -20.34 3.57
CA ILE A 283 7.52 -19.44 2.63
C ILE A 283 8.97 -19.89 2.43
N ASP A 284 9.68 -20.23 3.52
CA ASP A 284 11.07 -20.71 3.44
C ASP A 284 11.17 -21.98 2.57
N LYS A 285 10.24 -22.93 2.73
CA LYS A 285 10.16 -24.12 1.89
C LYS A 285 9.87 -23.80 0.41
N ALA A 286 8.92 -22.88 0.15
CA ALA A 286 8.61 -22.47 -1.22
C ALA A 286 9.80 -21.78 -1.87
N THR A 287 10.58 -21.01 -1.11
CA THR A 287 11.83 -20.37 -1.57
C THR A 287 12.91 -21.41 -1.92
N GLU A 288 13.08 -22.46 -1.10
CA GLU A 288 14.02 -23.54 -1.40
C GLU A 288 13.63 -24.29 -2.69
N VAL A 289 12.33 -24.55 -2.88
CA VAL A 289 11.84 -25.18 -4.13
C VAL A 289 12.11 -24.27 -5.32
N ARG A 290 11.86 -22.96 -5.21
CA ARG A 290 12.14 -21.98 -6.27
C ARG A 290 13.61 -22.02 -6.68
N LEU A 291 14.53 -21.95 -5.71
CA LEU A 291 15.97 -21.98 -5.96
C LEU A 291 16.39 -23.26 -6.69
N ARG A 292 15.80 -24.41 -6.34
CA ARG A 292 16.08 -25.68 -7.02
C ARG A 292 15.59 -25.67 -8.47
N LEU A 293 14.35 -25.22 -8.71
CA LEU A 293 13.78 -25.13 -10.05
C LEU A 293 14.56 -24.15 -10.92
N ASP A 294 14.99 -23.01 -10.38
CA ASP A 294 15.81 -22.03 -11.10
C ASP A 294 17.19 -22.59 -11.45
N GLN A 295 17.80 -23.42 -10.58
CA GLN A 295 19.04 -24.12 -10.87
C GLN A 295 18.89 -25.17 -11.98
N GLU A 296 17.79 -25.94 -11.97
CA GLU A 296 17.51 -26.93 -13.01
C GLU A 296 17.22 -26.26 -14.36
N LEU A 297 16.48 -25.13 -14.36
CA LEU A 297 16.22 -24.35 -15.56
C LEU A 297 17.46 -23.59 -16.07
N ALA A 298 18.46 -23.33 -15.23
CA ALA A 298 19.72 -22.74 -15.67
C ALA A 298 20.62 -23.71 -16.45
N ASN A 299 20.33 -25.01 -16.44
CA ASN A 299 21.07 -26.01 -17.21
C ASN A 299 20.72 -25.91 -18.71
N PRO A 300 21.66 -25.58 -19.60
CA PRO A 300 21.41 -25.49 -21.05
C PRO A 300 20.91 -26.79 -21.70
N GLU A 301 21.21 -27.93 -21.12
CA GLU A 301 20.80 -29.23 -21.65
C GLU A 301 19.29 -29.47 -21.59
N ILE A 302 18.58 -28.82 -20.68
CA ILE A 302 17.14 -28.95 -20.53
C ILE A 302 16.35 -28.43 -21.75
N TYR A 303 16.96 -27.50 -22.52
CA TYR A 303 16.36 -26.91 -23.71
C TYR A 303 16.52 -27.71 -24.98
N ASN A 304 17.18 -28.90 -24.92
CA ASN A 304 17.29 -29.80 -26.04
C ASN A 304 15.95 -30.49 -26.36
N GLU A 305 15.71 -30.80 -27.62
CA GLU A 305 14.47 -31.47 -28.07
C GLU A 305 14.14 -32.77 -27.33
N ALA A 306 15.17 -33.50 -26.90
CA ALA A 306 15.01 -34.73 -26.13
C ALA A 306 14.40 -34.53 -24.74
N ASN A 307 14.55 -33.33 -24.16
CA ASN A 307 14.12 -32.99 -22.79
C ASN A 307 12.86 -32.10 -22.76
N ARG A 308 12.14 -31.98 -23.87
CA ARG A 308 11.01 -31.07 -24.03
C ARG A 308 9.88 -31.31 -23.02
N ASP A 309 9.59 -32.53 -22.67
CA ASP A 309 8.57 -32.89 -21.69
C ASP A 309 9.03 -32.50 -20.28
N GLN A 310 10.30 -32.73 -19.95
CA GLN A 310 10.89 -32.34 -18.67
C GLN A 310 10.94 -30.81 -18.51
N LEU A 311 11.29 -30.06 -19.55
CA LEU A 311 11.24 -28.60 -19.55
C LEU A 311 9.82 -28.11 -19.29
N ARG A 312 8.81 -28.71 -19.91
CA ARG A 312 7.41 -28.35 -19.72
C ARG A 312 6.96 -28.56 -18.26
N GLU A 313 7.37 -29.67 -17.67
CA GLU A 313 7.07 -29.99 -16.26
C GLU A 313 7.73 -29.01 -15.31
N LEU A 314 9.02 -28.70 -15.51
CA LEU A 314 9.76 -27.70 -14.71
C LEU A 314 9.14 -26.30 -14.80
N LEU A 315 8.74 -25.85 -15.99
CA LEU A 315 8.08 -24.54 -16.17
C LEU A 315 6.70 -24.52 -15.49
N PHE A 316 5.97 -25.64 -15.53
CA PHE A 316 4.70 -25.76 -14.82
C PHE A 316 4.88 -25.70 -13.30
N ASP A 317 5.88 -26.42 -12.77
CA ASP A 317 6.20 -26.41 -11.35
C ASP A 317 6.71 -25.04 -10.89
N GLN A 318 7.50 -24.34 -11.71
CA GLN A 318 7.95 -22.98 -11.44
C GLN A 318 6.75 -22.03 -11.34
N ALA A 319 5.81 -22.07 -12.29
CA ALA A 319 4.61 -21.23 -12.26
C ALA A 319 3.73 -21.53 -11.03
N ARG A 320 3.55 -22.81 -10.70
CA ARG A 320 2.80 -23.24 -9.52
C ARG A 320 3.47 -22.79 -8.21
N ASN A 321 4.79 -22.91 -8.13
CA ASN A 321 5.54 -22.46 -6.95
C ASN A 321 5.50 -20.95 -6.80
N ALA A 322 5.58 -20.19 -7.90
CA ALA A 322 5.45 -18.74 -7.89
C ALA A 322 4.08 -18.28 -7.34
N GLN A 323 3.00 -18.95 -7.78
CA GLN A 323 1.65 -18.67 -7.29
C GLN A 323 1.51 -18.99 -5.80
N LEU A 324 2.02 -20.14 -5.34
CA LEU A 324 2.03 -20.53 -3.93
C LEU A 324 2.81 -19.53 -3.08
N HIS A 325 3.97 -19.08 -3.57
CA HIS A 325 4.80 -18.09 -2.87
C HIS A 325 4.05 -16.78 -2.68
N GLN A 326 3.38 -16.30 -3.72
CA GLN A 326 2.58 -15.08 -3.66
C GLN A 326 1.41 -15.19 -2.66
N GLU A 327 0.71 -16.34 -2.64
CA GLU A 327 -0.37 -16.58 -1.69
C GLU A 327 0.13 -16.60 -0.24
N LEU A 328 1.25 -17.30 0.00
CA LEU A 328 1.85 -17.37 1.35
C LEU A 328 2.33 -16.03 1.85
N GLU A 329 2.89 -15.19 0.97
CA GLU A 329 3.31 -13.83 1.31
C GLU A 329 2.12 -12.94 1.67
N SER A 330 1.02 -13.01 0.93
CA SER A 330 -0.21 -12.28 1.25
C SER A 330 -0.75 -12.68 2.61
N ARG A 331 -0.81 -13.98 2.90
CA ARG A 331 -1.23 -14.52 4.21
C ARG A 331 -0.28 -14.12 5.34
N TRP A 332 1.01 -14.02 5.05
CA TRP A 332 2.00 -13.57 6.04
C TRP A 332 1.79 -12.09 6.39
N LEU A 333 1.52 -11.24 5.39
CA LEU A 333 1.20 -9.83 5.60
C LEU A 333 -0.05 -9.66 6.46
N GLU A 334 -1.15 -10.35 6.12
CA GLU A 334 -2.40 -10.32 6.91
C GLU A 334 -2.16 -10.78 8.36
N ALA A 335 -1.42 -11.87 8.55
CA ALA A 335 -1.11 -12.37 9.88
C ALA A 335 -0.22 -11.42 10.70
N SER A 336 0.73 -10.74 10.02
CA SER A 336 1.60 -9.73 10.60
C SER A 336 0.79 -8.52 11.07
N GLU A 337 -0.18 -8.05 10.27
CA GLU A 337 -1.07 -6.94 10.62
C GLU A 337 -1.96 -7.25 11.81
N LEU A 338 -2.56 -8.44 11.82
CA LEU A 338 -3.39 -8.88 12.95
C LEU A 338 -2.58 -8.93 14.24
N LEU A 339 -1.32 -9.33 14.16
CA LEU A 339 -0.41 -9.34 15.31
C LEU A 339 -0.09 -7.92 15.78
N GLU A 340 0.19 -7.00 14.84
CA GLU A 340 0.44 -5.59 15.15
C GLU A 340 -0.78 -4.90 15.77
N GLN A 341 -1.97 -5.13 15.23
CA GLN A 341 -3.23 -4.60 15.80
C GLN A 341 -3.46 -5.10 17.23
N ALA A 342 -3.16 -6.36 17.48
CA ALA A 342 -3.26 -6.94 18.82
C ALA A 342 -2.23 -6.35 19.80
N ASP A 343 -1.03 -6.00 19.33
CA ASP A 343 0.02 -5.37 20.15
C ASP A 343 -0.25 -3.87 20.39
N VAL A 344 -0.78 -3.11 19.43
CA VAL A 344 -1.16 -1.67 19.56
C VAL A 344 -2.34 -1.50 20.51
N SER A 345 -3.30 -2.40 20.53
CA SER A 345 -4.41 -2.39 21.51
C SER A 345 -3.94 -2.56 22.97
N THR A 346 -2.64 -2.64 23.19
CA THR A 346 -1.98 -2.96 24.46
C THR A 346 -1.20 -1.78 25.05
N GLN A 347 -1.06 -0.67 24.32
CA GLN A 347 -0.43 0.59 24.76
C GLN A 347 -1.48 1.64 25.16
#